data_49224097229f12ba6b346ccb3998060f
#
_entry.id   49224097229f12ba6b346ccb3998060f
#
_cell.length_a   1.000
_cell.length_b   1.000
_cell.length_c   1.000
_cell.angle_alpha   90.00
_cell.angle_beta   90.00
_cell.angle_gamma   90.00
#
_symmetry.space_group_name_H-M   'P 1'
#
loop_
_entity.id
_entity.type
_entity.pdbx_description
1 polymer ?
#
loop_
_entity_poly.entity_id
_entity_poly.type
_entity_poly.pdbx_seq_one_letter_code
_entity_poly.pdbx_strand_id
1 'polypeptide(L)'
;MNAGRRQRAIFVEQFYFPEGWGGAELPRDITMYLARQGYDVEVICGADLYAPLEGDPGPDPRAAGVCIRRVPRLLGGDIHSLKLLRQLWFYMGLVPRLLCVRAADVYVAQTNPPLTVPIVAAVARLRRRPFVLIAMDVYPDVIVAHGVLAAESVVNRVLEATFRWAYRSARCVVSLGPVMSGRLVAKGVASDRIREVSNWATGATGVVRGPANRLREEWHLGTDFVLLYSGNLGIGHEFETLLQGFMAARRIAMGILLVIVGKGSRLEETRQRVQQLGLGSAVRFADLVPAERLPESMGVADLAVATLREGFEGLIVPSKVPGYLARGIPVLYVGPRSDIDHLIERYDCGYALRNGDVAGVTAAILDACGDRERLLARGRAGQAGYESELRRELGLARYETVIGEALESLRGKA
;
A
#
# COMPACT_ATOMS: atom_id res chain seq x y z
N MET A 1 8.36 -13.80 37.72
CA MET A 1 8.08 -13.90 36.24
C MET A 1 6.70 -14.55 36.11
N ASN A 2 5.68 -13.81 35.66
CA ASN A 2 4.35 -14.38 35.46
C ASN A 2 4.37 -15.22 34.18
N ALA A 3 4.83 -16.45 34.28
CA ALA A 3 4.73 -17.44 33.22
C ALA A 3 3.26 -17.89 33.12
N GLY A 4 2.50 -17.34 32.18
CA GLY A 4 1.14 -17.84 31.89
C GLY A 4 0.16 -16.88 31.21
N ARG A 5 0.38 -15.57 31.27
CA ARG A 5 -0.57 -14.65 30.62
C ARG A 5 -0.10 -14.24 29.21
N ARG A 6 -0.88 -14.60 28.19
CA ARG A 6 -0.65 -14.10 26.82
C ARG A 6 -0.72 -12.57 26.79
N GLN A 7 0.22 -11.94 26.09
CA GLN A 7 0.21 -10.48 25.87
C GLN A 7 -0.93 -10.13 24.90
N ARG A 8 -1.74 -9.13 25.28
CA ARG A 8 -2.92 -8.76 24.53
C ARG A 8 -2.64 -7.56 23.63
N ALA A 9 -2.82 -7.74 22.32
CA ALA A 9 -2.72 -6.71 21.30
C ALA A 9 -4.11 -6.38 20.72
N ILE A 10 -4.49 -5.10 20.73
CA ILE A 10 -5.72 -4.63 20.08
C ILE A 10 -5.35 -3.85 18.83
N PHE A 11 -5.79 -4.34 17.68
CA PHE A 11 -5.69 -3.70 16.39
C PHE A 11 -6.98 -2.96 16.06
N VAL A 12 -6.85 -1.78 15.44
CA VAL A 12 -8.00 -0.99 15.01
C VAL A 12 -7.89 -0.70 13.53
N GLU A 13 -8.86 -1.24 12.78
CA GLU A 13 -8.93 -1.17 11.32
C GLU A 13 -10.36 -0.82 10.90
N GLN A 14 -10.54 -0.01 9.84
CA GLN A 14 -11.90 0.18 9.32
C GLN A 14 -12.34 -1.03 8.49
N PHE A 15 -11.48 -1.48 7.59
CA PHE A 15 -11.71 -2.61 6.71
C PHE A 15 -10.84 -3.78 7.14
N TYR A 16 -11.47 -4.92 7.29
CA TYR A 16 -10.82 -6.14 7.72
C TYR A 16 -11.56 -7.34 7.13
N PHE A 17 -11.04 -8.57 7.34
CA PHE A 17 -11.68 -9.79 6.83
C PHE A 17 -13.24 -9.73 6.95
N PRO A 18 -14.03 -10.15 5.94
CA PRO A 18 -13.62 -10.90 4.74
C PRO A 18 -13.12 -10.03 3.58
N GLU A 19 -12.80 -8.75 3.81
CA GLU A 19 -12.24 -7.86 2.81
C GLU A 19 -10.91 -8.43 2.28
N GLY A 20 -10.85 -8.77 1.00
CA GLY A 20 -9.67 -9.31 0.31
C GLY A 20 -8.86 -8.25 -0.44
N TRP A 21 -9.09 -6.96 -0.18
CA TRP A 21 -8.56 -5.86 -0.97
C TRP A 21 -7.45 -5.09 -0.26
N GLY A 22 -6.36 -4.87 -0.99
CA GLY A 22 -5.31 -3.88 -0.72
C GLY A 22 -4.93 -3.70 0.76
N GLY A 23 -5.49 -2.69 1.39
CA GLY A 23 -5.16 -2.34 2.78
C GLY A 23 -5.62 -3.31 3.86
N ALA A 24 -6.50 -4.29 3.57
CA ALA A 24 -6.99 -5.26 4.56
C ALA A 24 -6.14 -6.53 4.66
N GLU A 25 -5.36 -6.86 3.63
CA GLU A 25 -4.50 -8.06 3.64
C GLU A 25 -3.33 -7.92 4.62
N LEU A 26 -2.68 -6.77 4.64
CA LEU A 26 -1.54 -6.52 5.53
C LEU A 26 -1.92 -6.69 7.01
N PRO A 27 -2.94 -6.01 7.56
CA PRO A 27 -3.34 -6.20 8.95
C PRO A 27 -3.84 -7.62 9.23
N ARG A 28 -4.48 -8.29 8.27
CA ARG A 28 -4.87 -9.70 8.40
C ARG A 28 -3.64 -10.59 8.59
N ASP A 29 -2.64 -10.43 7.76
CA ASP A 29 -1.40 -11.20 7.84
C ASP A 29 -0.69 -10.99 9.17
N ILE A 30 -0.54 -9.73 9.61
CA ILE A 30 0.11 -9.38 10.87
C ILE A 30 -0.65 -9.99 12.05
N THR A 31 -1.96 -9.83 12.12
CA THR A 31 -2.77 -10.28 13.24
C THR A 31 -2.82 -11.80 13.36
N MET A 32 -2.94 -12.51 12.21
CA MET A 32 -2.87 -13.97 12.18
C MET A 32 -1.49 -14.49 12.59
N TYR A 33 -0.43 -13.85 12.14
CA TYR A 33 0.93 -14.22 12.52
C TYR A 33 1.13 -14.08 14.03
N LEU A 34 0.79 -12.93 14.60
CA LEU A 34 0.93 -12.68 16.04
C LEU A 34 0.09 -13.64 16.89
N ALA A 35 -1.13 -13.97 16.46
CA ALA A 35 -1.96 -14.94 17.16
C ALA A 35 -1.29 -16.33 17.20
N ARG A 36 -0.65 -16.74 16.08
CA ARG A 36 0.14 -17.97 16.01
C ARG A 36 1.41 -17.95 16.88
N GLN A 37 2.00 -16.75 17.09
CA GLN A 37 3.11 -16.54 18.02
C GLN A 37 2.66 -16.49 19.50
N GLY A 38 1.38 -16.69 19.78
CA GLY A 38 0.86 -16.81 21.13
C GLY A 38 0.34 -15.51 21.74
N TYR A 39 0.21 -14.43 20.97
CA TYR A 39 -0.48 -13.22 21.41
C TYR A 39 -2.00 -13.44 21.52
N ASP A 40 -2.65 -12.74 22.47
CA ASP A 40 -4.11 -12.59 22.51
C ASP A 40 -4.48 -11.40 21.61
N VAL A 41 -4.84 -11.69 20.34
CA VAL A 41 -5.08 -10.67 19.34
C VAL A 41 -6.56 -10.39 19.17
N GLU A 42 -6.95 -9.13 19.33
CA GLU A 42 -8.29 -8.64 19.05
C GLU A 42 -8.25 -7.54 18.00
N VAL A 43 -9.14 -7.62 16.99
CA VAL A 43 -9.30 -6.61 15.95
C VAL A 43 -10.66 -5.94 16.11
N ILE A 44 -10.65 -4.61 16.30
CA ILE A 44 -11.87 -3.79 16.28
C ILE A 44 -11.97 -3.17 14.88
N CYS A 45 -13.00 -3.55 14.11
CA CYS A 45 -13.16 -3.11 12.73
C CYS A 45 -14.59 -2.68 12.40
N GLY A 46 -14.76 -2.03 11.26
CA GLY A 46 -16.08 -1.75 10.69
C GLY A 46 -16.81 -3.03 10.25
N ALA A 47 -18.12 -2.94 10.14
CA ALA A 47 -18.92 -3.99 9.53
C ALA A 47 -19.14 -3.77 8.02
N ASP A 48 -18.77 -2.61 7.51
CA ASP A 48 -18.86 -2.28 6.09
C ASP A 48 -17.65 -2.83 5.33
N LEU A 49 -17.89 -3.23 4.08
CA LEU A 49 -16.85 -3.58 3.12
C LEU A 49 -16.49 -2.35 2.29
N TYR A 50 -15.25 -2.25 1.87
CA TYR A 50 -14.79 -1.21 0.95
C TYR A 50 -15.37 -1.40 -0.45
N ALA A 51 -15.43 -2.66 -0.88
CA ALA A 51 -16.00 -3.10 -2.14
C ALA A 51 -16.82 -4.38 -1.92
N PRO A 52 -17.74 -4.74 -2.85
CA PRO A 52 -18.36 -6.06 -2.85
C PRO A 52 -17.31 -7.17 -2.81
N LEU A 53 -17.63 -8.28 -2.14
CA LEU A 53 -16.77 -9.45 -2.13
C LEU A 53 -16.74 -10.08 -3.53
N GLU A 54 -15.58 -10.04 -4.16
CA GLU A 54 -15.30 -10.73 -5.41
C GLU A 54 -14.21 -11.76 -5.17
N GLY A 55 -14.49 -13.04 -5.38
CA GLY A 55 -13.54 -14.14 -5.20
C GLY A 55 -13.33 -14.61 -3.76
N ASP A 56 -12.26 -15.37 -3.55
CA ASP A 56 -11.90 -15.94 -2.24
C ASP A 56 -11.36 -14.83 -1.32
N PRO A 57 -11.98 -14.58 -0.15
CA PRO A 57 -11.48 -13.61 0.84
C PRO A 57 -10.14 -14.05 1.49
N GLY A 58 -9.68 -15.25 1.19
CA GLY A 58 -8.49 -15.84 1.81
C GLY A 58 -8.77 -16.40 3.22
N PRO A 59 -7.72 -16.75 3.98
CA PRO A 59 -7.87 -17.44 5.25
C PRO A 59 -8.59 -16.61 6.30
N ASP A 60 -9.54 -17.25 7.00
CA ASP A 60 -10.27 -16.61 8.12
C ASP A 60 -9.33 -16.41 9.32
N PRO A 61 -9.13 -15.17 9.80
CA PRO A 61 -8.28 -14.88 10.96
C PRO A 61 -8.73 -15.58 12.25
N ARG A 62 -10.03 -15.89 12.38
CA ARG A 62 -10.57 -16.61 13.53
C ARG A 62 -9.98 -18.01 13.68
N ALA A 63 -9.65 -18.66 12.56
CA ALA A 63 -8.98 -19.95 12.56
C ALA A 63 -7.55 -19.89 13.17
N ALA A 64 -6.92 -18.71 13.17
CA ALA A 64 -5.65 -18.46 13.85
C ALA A 64 -5.83 -17.99 15.30
N GLY A 65 -7.05 -17.85 15.79
CA GLY A 65 -7.35 -17.39 17.16
C GLY A 65 -7.54 -15.88 17.30
N VAL A 66 -7.68 -15.13 16.19
CA VAL A 66 -7.95 -13.69 16.22
C VAL A 66 -9.41 -13.44 16.60
N CYS A 67 -9.64 -12.61 17.63
CA CYS A 67 -10.98 -12.15 17.99
C CYS A 67 -11.36 -10.92 17.13
N ILE A 68 -12.49 -10.99 16.42
CA ILE A 68 -12.97 -9.89 15.57
C ILE A 68 -14.20 -9.25 16.19
N ARG A 69 -14.13 -7.95 16.53
CA ARG A 69 -15.26 -7.14 17.00
C ARG A 69 -15.62 -6.07 15.99
N ARG A 70 -16.86 -6.09 15.53
CA ARG A 70 -17.31 -5.14 14.50
C ARG A 70 -18.08 -3.97 15.08
N VAL A 71 -17.81 -2.78 14.56
CA VAL A 71 -18.71 -1.62 14.68
C VAL A 71 -19.88 -1.85 13.73
N PRO A 72 -21.17 -1.93 14.21
CA PRO A 72 -22.30 -2.22 13.33
C PRO A 72 -22.46 -1.17 12.25
N ARG A 73 -23.14 -1.54 11.17
CA ARG A 73 -23.54 -0.60 10.12
C ARG A 73 -24.57 0.39 10.62
N LEU A 74 -24.50 1.64 10.12
CA LEU A 74 -25.48 2.69 10.43
C LEU A 74 -26.84 2.37 9.77
N LEU A 75 -26.82 1.92 8.53
CA LEU A 75 -28.02 1.60 7.72
C LEU A 75 -27.71 0.35 6.88
N GLY A 76 -28.73 -0.50 6.71
CA GLY A 76 -28.67 -1.62 5.75
C GLY A 76 -28.89 -1.08 4.33
N GLY A 77 -27.90 -1.25 3.44
CA GLY A 77 -27.98 -0.87 2.03
C GLY A 77 -26.68 -0.30 1.48
N ASP A 78 -26.47 -0.43 0.17
CA ASP A 78 -25.31 0.10 -0.54
C ASP A 78 -25.46 1.61 -0.80
N ILE A 79 -25.24 2.41 0.22
CA ILE A 79 -25.23 3.88 0.08
C ILE A 79 -23.79 4.33 -0.15
N HIS A 80 -23.27 4.06 -1.32
CA HIS A 80 -21.93 4.54 -1.75
C HIS A 80 -21.78 6.07 -1.67
N SER A 81 -22.87 6.82 -1.76
CA SER A 81 -22.89 8.29 -1.69
C SER A 81 -22.61 8.87 -0.29
N LEU A 82 -22.66 8.08 0.78
CA LEU A 82 -22.52 8.56 2.16
C LEU A 82 -21.19 8.14 2.83
N LYS A 83 -20.09 8.07 2.06
CA LYS A 83 -18.77 7.65 2.59
C LYS A 83 -18.38 8.39 3.88
N LEU A 84 -18.57 9.70 3.92
CA LEU A 84 -18.22 10.51 5.09
C LEU A 84 -19.08 10.16 6.31
N LEU A 85 -20.38 9.97 6.14
CA LEU A 85 -21.29 9.59 7.24
C LEU A 85 -20.95 8.20 7.79
N ARG A 86 -20.62 7.25 6.92
CA ARG A 86 -20.18 5.90 7.32
C ARG A 86 -18.88 5.96 8.12
N GLN A 87 -17.96 6.82 7.71
CA GLN A 87 -16.69 7.01 8.41
C GLN A 87 -16.88 7.67 9.78
N LEU A 88 -17.73 8.70 9.85
CA LEU A 88 -18.10 9.33 11.13
C LEU A 88 -18.79 8.33 12.08
N TRP A 89 -19.68 7.52 11.55
CA TRP A 89 -20.33 6.46 12.32
C TRP A 89 -19.35 5.42 12.85
N PHE A 90 -18.39 5.03 12.04
CA PHE A 90 -17.31 4.15 12.48
C PHE A 90 -16.56 4.75 13.67
N TYR A 91 -16.16 6.03 13.61
CA TYR A 91 -15.48 6.68 14.73
C TYR A 91 -16.36 6.78 15.98
N MET A 92 -17.64 7.10 15.84
CA MET A 92 -18.58 7.14 16.96
C MET A 92 -18.76 5.77 17.62
N GLY A 93 -18.81 4.72 16.85
CA GLY A 93 -18.92 3.36 17.35
C GLY A 93 -17.58 2.77 17.88
N LEU A 94 -16.45 3.28 17.41
CA LEU A 94 -15.10 2.85 17.82
C LEU A 94 -14.79 3.25 19.26
N VAL A 95 -15.07 4.51 19.63
CA VAL A 95 -14.72 5.05 20.96
C VAL A 95 -15.31 4.22 22.10
N PRO A 96 -16.63 3.99 22.20
CA PRO A 96 -17.21 3.18 23.27
C PRO A 96 -16.66 1.75 23.29
N ARG A 97 -16.41 1.16 22.11
CA ARG A 97 -15.81 -0.19 22.05
C ARG A 97 -14.43 -0.22 22.65
N LEU A 98 -13.55 0.73 22.27
CA LEU A 98 -12.22 0.85 22.84
C LEU A 98 -12.25 1.07 24.35
N LEU A 99 -13.27 1.76 24.87
CA LEU A 99 -13.43 2.02 26.29
C LEU A 99 -14.06 0.84 27.05
N CYS A 100 -14.91 0.03 26.41
CA CYS A 100 -15.59 -1.11 27.02
C CYS A 100 -14.81 -2.42 26.95
N VAL A 101 -13.89 -2.58 25.95
CA VAL A 101 -13.08 -3.80 25.89
C VAL A 101 -12.08 -3.86 27.04
N ARG A 102 -11.71 -5.09 27.43
CA ARG A 102 -10.62 -5.32 28.37
C ARG A 102 -9.36 -4.61 27.86
N ALA A 103 -8.65 -3.91 28.75
CA ALA A 103 -7.44 -3.18 28.39
C ALA A 103 -6.41 -4.07 27.71
N ALA A 104 -5.88 -3.60 26.57
CA ALA A 104 -4.75 -4.23 25.90
C ALA A 104 -3.45 -4.02 26.66
N ASP A 105 -2.45 -4.83 26.36
CA ASP A 105 -1.07 -4.56 26.74
C ASP A 105 -0.42 -3.62 25.70
N VAL A 106 -0.88 -3.66 24.43
CA VAL A 106 -0.49 -2.73 23.36
C VAL A 106 -1.69 -2.43 22.43
N TYR A 107 -1.79 -1.18 21.98
CA TYR A 107 -2.73 -0.75 20.96
C TYR A 107 -2.00 -0.52 19.63
N VAL A 108 -2.59 -0.96 18.53
CA VAL A 108 -2.03 -0.80 17.17
C VAL A 108 -3.09 -0.17 16.28
N ALA A 109 -2.73 0.84 15.51
CA ALA A 109 -3.60 1.42 14.50
C ALA A 109 -2.84 1.80 13.25
N GLN A 110 -3.50 1.65 12.08
CA GLN A 110 -3.05 2.20 10.82
C GLN A 110 -3.60 3.60 10.59
N THR A 111 -2.98 4.33 9.68
CA THR A 111 -3.41 5.68 9.30
C THR A 111 -4.68 5.70 8.43
N ASN A 112 -5.20 4.56 8.01
CA ASN A 112 -6.45 4.46 7.25
C ASN A 112 -7.54 3.72 8.05
N PRO A 113 -8.65 4.39 8.43
CA PRO A 113 -9.01 5.79 8.14
C PRO A 113 -8.32 6.78 9.10
N PRO A 114 -8.13 8.05 8.68
CA PRO A 114 -7.19 8.96 9.31
C PRO A 114 -7.41 9.19 10.81
N LEU A 115 -8.63 9.49 11.26
CA LEU A 115 -8.90 9.81 12.66
C LEU A 115 -8.83 8.62 13.62
N THR A 116 -8.67 7.40 13.12
CA THR A 116 -8.38 6.21 13.94
C THR A 116 -7.13 6.43 14.79
N VAL A 117 -6.08 6.98 14.20
CA VAL A 117 -4.79 7.23 14.87
C VAL A 117 -4.92 8.09 16.12
N PRO A 118 -5.46 9.34 16.06
CA PRO A 118 -5.60 10.15 17.26
C PRO A 118 -6.58 9.56 18.28
N ILE A 119 -7.64 8.86 17.85
CA ILE A 119 -8.57 8.20 18.75
C ILE A 119 -7.86 7.10 19.55
N VAL A 120 -7.14 6.21 18.87
CA VAL A 120 -6.42 5.11 19.51
C VAL A 120 -5.30 5.64 20.40
N ALA A 121 -4.56 6.66 19.96
CA ALA A 121 -3.54 7.32 20.76
C ALA A 121 -4.11 7.90 22.07
N ALA A 122 -5.29 8.54 22.01
CA ALA A 122 -5.97 9.09 23.18
C ALA A 122 -6.38 7.98 24.18
N VAL A 123 -6.97 6.90 23.68
CA VAL A 123 -7.37 5.76 24.52
C VAL A 123 -6.16 5.05 25.12
N ALA A 124 -5.11 4.82 24.34
CA ALA A 124 -3.88 4.19 24.81
C ALA A 124 -3.23 5.03 25.95
N ARG A 125 -3.19 6.37 25.78
CA ARG A 125 -2.72 7.30 26.80
C ARG A 125 -3.59 7.27 28.07
N LEU A 126 -4.91 7.30 27.91
CA LEU A 126 -5.86 7.21 29.05
C LEU A 126 -5.66 5.92 29.84
N ARG A 127 -5.42 4.82 29.15
CA ARG A 127 -5.19 3.50 29.75
C ARG A 127 -3.74 3.25 30.16
N ARG A 128 -2.85 4.22 29.94
CA ARG A 128 -1.41 4.12 30.24
C ARG A 128 -0.76 2.90 29.57
N ARG A 129 -1.10 2.67 28.31
CA ARG A 129 -0.58 1.56 27.50
C ARG A 129 0.17 2.08 26.28
N PRO A 130 1.17 1.35 25.77
CA PRO A 130 1.86 1.73 24.57
C PRO A 130 0.93 1.69 23.36
N PHE A 131 1.22 2.59 22.42
CA PHE A 131 0.59 2.69 21.12
C PHE A 131 1.64 2.49 20.04
N VAL A 132 1.37 1.61 19.08
CA VAL A 132 2.15 1.40 17.85
C VAL A 132 1.36 1.96 16.68
N LEU A 133 1.98 2.84 15.93
CA LEU A 133 1.44 3.40 14.70
C LEU A 133 2.01 2.66 13.50
N ILE A 134 1.14 2.26 12.57
CA ILE A 134 1.53 1.79 11.23
C ILE A 134 1.16 2.89 10.23
N ALA A 135 2.16 3.62 9.74
CA ALA A 135 1.96 4.71 8.81
C ALA A 135 1.90 4.19 7.36
N MET A 136 0.69 4.08 6.81
CA MET A 136 0.47 3.78 5.40
C MET A 136 0.45 5.06 4.56
N ASP A 137 -0.09 6.14 5.16
CA ASP A 137 -0.17 7.48 4.61
C ASP A 137 0.20 8.50 5.68
N VAL A 138 0.73 9.67 5.30
CA VAL A 138 1.08 10.74 6.25
C VAL A 138 -0.01 11.82 6.25
N TYR A 139 -0.79 11.86 7.32
CA TYR A 139 -1.85 12.84 7.53
C TYR A 139 -1.37 14.04 8.36
N PRO A 140 -1.98 15.23 8.15
CA PRO A 140 -3.02 15.56 7.18
C PRO A 140 -2.48 15.88 5.78
N ASP A 141 -1.16 15.82 5.55
CA ASP A 141 -0.50 16.25 4.32
C ASP A 141 -1.07 15.59 3.07
N VAL A 142 -1.41 14.31 3.15
CA VAL A 142 -2.01 13.59 2.02
C VAL A 142 -3.39 14.17 1.64
N ILE A 143 -4.17 14.70 2.60
CA ILE A 143 -5.46 15.37 2.32
C ILE A 143 -5.21 16.70 1.60
N VAL A 144 -4.18 17.43 2.00
CA VAL A 144 -3.75 18.68 1.34
C VAL A 144 -3.23 18.38 -0.08
N ALA A 145 -2.40 17.37 -0.23
CA ALA A 145 -1.87 16.94 -1.54
C ALA A 145 -2.99 16.49 -2.50
N HIS A 146 -4.07 15.93 -1.98
CA HIS A 146 -5.27 15.60 -2.76
C HIS A 146 -6.09 16.84 -3.14
N GLY A 147 -5.77 18.05 -2.64
CA GLY A 147 -6.52 19.27 -2.89
C GLY A 147 -7.87 19.34 -2.18
N VAL A 148 -8.14 18.45 -1.22
CA VAL A 148 -9.40 18.41 -0.45
C VAL A 148 -9.41 19.49 0.63
N LEU A 149 -8.24 19.87 1.12
CA LEU A 149 -8.06 20.84 2.21
C LEU A 149 -6.95 21.83 1.86
N ALA A 150 -7.22 23.12 2.03
CA ALA A 150 -6.19 24.15 1.84
C ALA A 150 -5.15 24.08 2.98
N ALA A 151 -3.86 24.21 2.61
CA ALA A 151 -2.74 24.08 3.55
C ALA A 151 -2.82 25.09 4.71
N GLU A 152 -3.23 26.35 4.42
CA GLU A 152 -3.32 27.44 5.40
C GLU A 152 -4.64 27.47 6.19
N SER A 153 -5.58 26.56 5.91
CA SER A 153 -6.88 26.55 6.58
C SER A 153 -6.76 26.29 8.08
N VAL A 154 -7.67 26.88 8.85
CA VAL A 154 -7.76 26.63 10.30
C VAL A 154 -7.99 25.15 10.59
N VAL A 155 -8.79 24.48 9.75
CA VAL A 155 -9.06 23.04 9.86
C VAL A 155 -7.77 22.25 9.71
N ASN A 156 -6.94 22.58 8.70
CA ASN A 156 -5.65 21.90 8.52
C ASN A 156 -4.72 22.11 9.71
N ARG A 157 -4.67 23.33 10.26
CA ARG A 157 -3.84 23.60 11.46
C ARG A 157 -4.26 22.77 12.67
N VAL A 158 -5.58 22.60 12.88
CA VAL A 158 -6.10 21.76 13.97
C VAL A 158 -5.77 20.27 13.71
N LEU A 159 -5.97 19.78 12.49
CA LEU A 159 -5.61 18.41 12.11
C LEU A 159 -4.11 18.19 12.27
N GLU A 160 -3.28 19.12 11.79
CA GLU A 160 -1.81 19.04 11.91
C GLU A 160 -1.38 18.89 13.38
N ALA A 161 -1.92 19.75 14.27
CA ALA A 161 -1.62 19.68 15.70
C ALA A 161 -2.06 18.31 16.30
N THR A 162 -3.24 17.83 15.90
CA THR A 162 -3.82 16.57 16.37
C THR A 162 -2.98 15.37 15.91
N PHE A 163 -2.61 15.32 14.63
CA PHE A 163 -1.79 14.22 14.09
C PHE A 163 -0.36 14.26 14.63
N ARG A 164 0.27 15.43 14.74
CA ARG A 164 1.58 15.57 15.37
C ARG A 164 1.57 15.05 16.81
N TRP A 165 0.55 15.40 17.58
CA TRP A 165 0.39 14.88 18.93
C TRP A 165 0.26 13.35 18.94
N ALA A 166 -0.58 12.79 18.07
CA ALA A 166 -0.80 11.36 17.98
C ALA A 166 0.47 10.60 17.56
N TYR A 167 1.19 11.11 16.56
CA TYR A 167 2.45 10.53 16.07
C TYR A 167 3.53 10.53 17.15
N ARG A 168 3.70 11.65 17.87
CA ARG A 168 4.67 11.76 18.98
C ARG A 168 4.32 10.88 20.17
N SER A 169 3.05 10.57 20.37
CA SER A 169 2.59 9.70 21.46
C SER A 169 2.81 8.22 21.21
N ALA A 170 3.06 7.83 19.94
CA ALA A 170 3.38 6.46 19.59
C ALA A 170 4.72 6.02 20.21
N ARG A 171 4.75 4.83 20.78
CA ARG A 171 5.99 4.22 21.28
C ARG A 171 6.90 3.76 20.15
N CYS A 172 6.31 3.16 19.13
CA CYS A 172 6.96 2.80 17.88
C CYS A 172 6.09 3.25 16.70
N VAL A 173 6.73 3.68 15.62
CA VAL A 173 6.08 4.07 14.36
C VAL A 173 6.69 3.22 13.27
N VAL A 174 5.86 2.47 12.56
CA VAL A 174 6.26 1.75 11.35
C VAL A 174 6.06 2.67 10.15
N SER A 175 7.10 2.86 9.36
CA SER A 175 7.09 3.56 8.08
C SER A 175 7.40 2.58 6.93
N LEU A 176 7.02 2.94 5.70
CA LEU A 176 7.22 2.09 4.54
C LEU A 176 8.59 2.24 3.88
N GLY A 177 9.37 3.26 4.30
CA GLY A 177 10.72 3.50 3.80
C GLY A 177 11.31 4.82 4.26
N PRO A 178 12.55 5.15 3.85
CA PRO A 178 13.32 6.28 4.37
C PRO A 178 12.73 7.65 4.07
N VAL A 179 12.07 7.84 2.91
CA VAL A 179 11.46 9.14 2.57
C VAL A 179 10.25 9.40 3.44
N MET A 180 9.39 8.39 3.66
CA MET A 180 8.28 8.47 4.61
C MET A 180 8.79 8.66 6.04
N SER A 181 9.87 7.98 6.45
CA SER A 181 10.53 8.18 7.75
C SER A 181 10.92 9.65 7.95
N GLY A 182 11.51 10.28 6.94
CA GLY A 182 11.86 11.70 6.96
C GLY A 182 10.65 12.61 7.17
N ARG A 183 9.50 12.31 6.53
CA ARG A 183 8.25 13.05 6.76
C ARG A 183 7.75 12.89 8.20
N LEU A 184 7.81 11.69 8.77
CA LEU A 184 7.40 11.43 10.15
C LEU A 184 8.33 12.13 11.15
N VAL A 185 9.63 12.18 10.91
CA VAL A 185 10.59 12.97 11.70
C VAL A 185 10.23 14.45 11.65
N ALA A 186 9.90 15.00 10.49
CA ALA A 186 9.44 16.38 10.34
C ALA A 186 8.13 16.66 11.09
N LYS A 187 7.29 15.63 11.31
CA LYS A 187 6.11 15.69 12.20
C LYS A 187 6.46 15.60 13.69
N GLY A 188 7.73 15.38 14.01
CA GLY A 188 8.26 15.37 15.38
C GLY A 188 8.28 13.97 16.02
N VAL A 189 8.23 12.91 15.23
CA VAL A 189 8.56 11.56 15.70
C VAL A 189 10.07 11.46 15.87
N ALA A 190 10.52 10.97 17.03
CA ALA A 190 11.94 10.72 17.26
C ALA A 190 12.42 9.56 16.37
N SER A 191 13.56 9.73 15.71
CA SER A 191 14.07 8.77 14.72
C SER A 191 14.30 7.36 15.32
N ASP A 192 14.69 7.29 16.58
CA ASP A 192 14.88 6.04 17.33
C ASP A 192 13.58 5.24 17.56
N ARG A 193 12.41 5.86 17.34
CA ARG A 193 11.09 5.21 17.42
C ARG A 193 10.56 4.74 16.07
N ILE A 194 11.21 5.11 14.97
CA ILE A 194 10.78 4.70 13.63
C ILE A 194 11.41 3.35 13.28
N ARG A 195 10.60 2.46 12.71
CA ARG A 195 11.02 1.18 12.16
C ARG A 195 10.53 1.08 10.71
N GLU A 196 11.46 0.88 9.81
CA GLU A 196 11.13 0.75 8.39
C GLU A 196 10.74 -0.69 8.09
N VAL A 197 9.48 -0.89 7.72
CA VAL A 197 8.93 -2.18 7.28
C VAL A 197 8.15 -1.94 6.00
N SER A 198 8.74 -2.27 4.88
CA SER A 198 8.08 -2.16 3.58
C SER A 198 6.91 -3.14 3.47
N ASN A 199 5.92 -2.80 2.65
CA ASN A 199 4.88 -3.74 2.27
C ASN A 199 5.49 -4.92 1.50
N TRP A 200 4.79 -6.06 1.51
CA TRP A 200 5.15 -7.25 0.75
C TRP A 200 4.17 -7.52 -0.39
N ALA A 201 4.53 -8.45 -1.26
CA ALA A 201 3.66 -8.91 -2.32
C ALA A 201 2.43 -9.64 -1.76
N THR A 202 1.27 -9.30 -2.29
CA THR A 202 0.00 -9.98 -1.98
C THR A 202 -0.31 -11.03 -3.03
N GLY A 203 -1.06 -12.07 -2.64
CA GLY A 203 -1.43 -13.17 -3.51
C GLY A 203 -0.24 -14.07 -3.93
N ALA A 204 -0.45 -14.91 -4.94
CA ALA A 204 0.57 -15.80 -5.47
C ALA A 204 1.69 -15.01 -6.16
N THR A 205 2.95 -15.32 -5.85
CA THR A 205 4.14 -14.66 -6.41
C THR A 205 4.65 -15.30 -7.71
N GLY A 206 4.02 -16.37 -8.17
CA GLY A 206 4.34 -16.96 -9.47
C GLY A 206 3.95 -16.07 -10.64
N VAL A 207 4.52 -16.36 -11.82
CA VAL A 207 4.15 -15.75 -13.10
C VAL A 207 3.95 -16.81 -14.17
N VAL A 208 2.96 -16.62 -15.04
CA VAL A 208 2.75 -17.46 -16.23
C VAL A 208 3.17 -16.65 -17.45
N ARG A 209 4.23 -17.07 -18.12
CA ARG A 209 4.83 -16.37 -19.27
C ARG A 209 4.70 -17.21 -20.56
N GLY A 210 4.93 -16.55 -21.69
CA GLY A 210 4.96 -17.18 -23.02
C GLY A 210 3.62 -17.76 -23.45
N PRO A 211 3.60 -18.87 -24.24
CA PRO A 211 2.38 -19.43 -24.82
C PRO A 211 1.37 -19.95 -23.80
N ALA A 212 1.80 -20.23 -22.54
CA ALA A 212 0.91 -20.64 -21.46
C ALA A 212 0.07 -19.48 -20.89
N ASN A 213 0.41 -18.24 -21.21
CA ASN A 213 -0.30 -17.06 -20.73
C ASN A 213 -1.49 -16.70 -21.65
N ARG A 214 -2.67 -17.13 -21.25
CA ARG A 214 -3.91 -16.91 -22.00
C ARG A 214 -4.29 -15.43 -22.10
N LEU A 215 -3.91 -14.60 -21.12
CA LEU A 215 -4.21 -13.16 -21.16
C LEU A 215 -3.45 -12.42 -22.26
N ARG A 216 -2.29 -12.93 -22.71
CA ARG A 216 -1.64 -12.34 -23.91
C ARG A 216 -2.50 -12.49 -25.16
N GLU A 217 -3.22 -13.60 -25.30
CA GLU A 217 -4.16 -13.83 -26.40
C GLU A 217 -5.44 -13.01 -26.22
N GLU A 218 -6.08 -13.09 -25.05
CA GLU A 218 -7.32 -12.38 -24.71
C GLU A 218 -7.17 -10.85 -24.86
N TRP A 219 -6.00 -10.31 -24.52
CA TRP A 219 -5.71 -8.88 -24.61
C TRP A 219 -5.04 -8.48 -25.94
N HIS A 220 -4.91 -9.41 -26.87
CA HIS A 220 -4.30 -9.21 -28.20
C HIS A 220 -2.90 -8.59 -28.13
N LEU A 221 -2.03 -9.14 -27.26
CA LEU A 221 -0.69 -8.60 -27.03
C LEU A 221 0.37 -9.21 -27.98
N GLY A 222 0.09 -10.34 -28.61
CA GLY A 222 1.00 -11.00 -29.52
C GLY A 222 2.39 -11.23 -28.92
N THR A 223 3.43 -10.90 -29.69
CA THR A 223 4.85 -10.95 -29.26
C THR A 223 5.40 -9.59 -28.88
N ASP A 224 4.55 -8.55 -28.80
CA ASP A 224 4.95 -7.19 -28.51
C ASP A 224 5.56 -7.07 -27.11
N PHE A 225 6.41 -6.05 -26.95
CA PHE A 225 6.97 -5.66 -25.66
C PHE A 225 5.90 -4.96 -24.82
N VAL A 226 5.64 -5.46 -23.63
CA VAL A 226 4.53 -5.02 -22.79
C VAL A 226 5.00 -4.23 -21.58
N LEU A 227 4.62 -2.94 -21.53
CA LEU A 227 4.61 -2.18 -20.30
C LEU A 227 3.31 -2.48 -19.55
N LEU A 228 3.38 -2.82 -18.26
CA LEU A 228 2.19 -3.11 -17.45
C LEU A 228 2.07 -2.16 -16.27
N TYR A 229 0.99 -1.41 -16.21
CA TYR A 229 0.52 -0.79 -14.98
C TYR A 229 -0.63 -1.63 -14.40
N SER A 230 -0.51 -2.10 -13.16
CA SER A 230 -1.56 -2.89 -12.51
C SER A 230 -1.89 -2.33 -11.13
N GLY A 231 -3.17 -1.94 -10.90
CA GLY A 231 -3.67 -1.47 -9.62
C GLY A 231 -4.58 -0.25 -9.71
N ASN A 232 -4.80 0.43 -8.58
CA ASN A 232 -5.66 1.61 -8.51
C ASN A 232 -5.04 2.82 -9.23
N LEU A 233 -5.83 3.48 -10.08
CA LEU A 233 -5.49 4.74 -10.72
C LEU A 233 -6.04 5.90 -9.86
N GLY A 234 -5.44 6.14 -8.71
CA GLY A 234 -5.84 7.19 -7.77
C GLY A 234 -5.21 8.56 -8.09
N ILE A 235 -5.62 9.59 -7.34
CA ILE A 235 -5.18 11.00 -7.51
C ILE A 235 -3.66 11.15 -7.35
N GLY A 236 -3.03 10.32 -6.51
CA GLY A 236 -1.58 10.35 -6.30
C GLY A 236 -0.72 9.84 -7.47
N HIS A 237 -1.34 9.42 -8.59
CA HIS A 237 -0.62 8.94 -9.76
C HIS A 237 -0.57 10.00 -10.87
N GLU A 238 0.53 9.98 -11.64
CA GLU A 238 0.76 10.85 -12.79
C GLU A 238 1.00 9.96 -14.02
N PHE A 239 0.25 10.19 -15.09
CA PHE A 239 0.33 9.40 -16.32
C PHE A 239 0.80 10.21 -17.54
N GLU A 240 0.84 11.54 -17.45
CA GLU A 240 1.15 12.39 -18.61
C GLU A 240 2.57 12.14 -19.12
N THR A 241 3.56 12.17 -18.23
CA THR A 241 4.97 11.93 -18.59
C THR A 241 5.16 10.51 -19.15
N LEU A 242 4.52 9.53 -18.54
CA LEU A 242 4.54 8.14 -19.01
C LEU A 242 3.98 8.03 -20.43
N LEU A 243 2.79 8.60 -20.69
CA LEU A 243 2.10 8.49 -21.98
C LEU A 243 2.86 9.22 -23.08
N GLN A 244 3.44 10.38 -22.79
CA GLN A 244 4.26 11.12 -23.76
C GLN A 244 5.55 10.37 -24.08
N GLY A 245 6.25 9.84 -23.07
CA GLY A 245 7.48 9.05 -23.27
C GLY A 245 7.19 7.74 -24.02
N PHE A 246 6.09 7.06 -23.69
CA PHE A 246 5.62 5.87 -24.39
C PHE A 246 5.30 6.18 -25.86
N MET A 247 4.60 7.28 -26.14
CA MET A 247 4.31 7.73 -27.50
C MET A 247 5.58 7.98 -28.30
N ALA A 248 6.57 8.66 -27.71
CA ALA A 248 7.84 8.94 -28.36
C ALA A 248 8.65 7.66 -28.62
N ALA A 249 8.72 6.74 -27.66
CA ALA A 249 9.38 5.44 -27.83
C ALA A 249 8.74 4.62 -28.96
N ARG A 250 7.41 4.60 -29.04
CA ARG A 250 6.67 3.85 -30.06
C ARG A 250 6.88 4.38 -31.48
N ARG A 251 7.17 5.68 -31.66
CA ARG A 251 7.53 6.25 -32.96
C ARG A 251 8.87 5.73 -33.45
N ILE A 252 9.77 5.32 -32.53
CA ILE A 252 11.11 4.84 -32.86
C ILE A 252 11.11 3.31 -32.97
N ALA A 253 10.43 2.62 -32.04
CA ALA A 253 10.35 1.16 -32.04
C ALA A 253 8.89 0.71 -32.08
N MET A 254 8.50 0.06 -33.16
CA MET A 254 7.20 -0.60 -33.30
C MET A 254 7.12 -1.85 -32.41
N GLY A 255 5.92 -2.30 -32.09
CA GLY A 255 5.75 -3.52 -31.27
C GLY A 255 5.91 -3.31 -29.77
N ILE A 256 5.58 -2.09 -29.29
CA ILE A 256 5.51 -1.78 -27.84
C ILE A 256 4.05 -1.49 -27.48
N LEU A 257 3.54 -2.14 -26.45
CA LEU A 257 2.20 -1.96 -25.91
C LEU A 257 2.24 -1.50 -24.45
N LEU A 258 1.26 -0.67 -24.07
CA LEU A 258 1.00 -0.32 -22.68
C LEU A 258 -0.32 -0.98 -22.26
N VAL A 259 -0.27 -1.80 -21.22
CA VAL A 259 -1.45 -2.42 -20.62
C VAL A 259 -1.72 -1.75 -19.28
N ILE A 260 -2.92 -1.24 -19.10
CA ILE A 260 -3.38 -0.60 -17.86
C ILE A 260 -4.50 -1.45 -17.30
N VAL A 261 -4.19 -2.19 -16.22
CA VAL A 261 -5.12 -3.05 -15.50
C VAL A 261 -5.54 -2.36 -14.21
N GLY A 262 -6.82 -2.06 -14.07
CA GLY A 262 -7.29 -1.49 -12.82
C GLY A 262 -8.50 -0.58 -12.93
N LYS A 263 -8.82 0.03 -11.78
CA LYS A 263 -9.90 1.01 -11.62
C LYS A 263 -9.41 2.21 -10.81
N GLY A 264 -10.14 3.28 -10.78
CA GLY A 264 -9.79 4.44 -9.97
C GLY A 264 -10.30 5.75 -10.56
N SER A 265 -10.18 6.83 -9.78
CA SER A 265 -10.74 8.15 -10.12
C SER A 265 -10.10 8.78 -11.37
N ARG A 266 -8.89 8.38 -11.74
CA ARG A 266 -8.19 8.91 -12.91
C ARG A 266 -8.29 8.02 -14.17
N LEU A 267 -9.02 6.90 -14.11
CA LEU A 267 -9.12 5.97 -15.22
C LEU A 267 -9.70 6.65 -16.49
N GLU A 268 -10.82 7.36 -16.32
CA GLU A 268 -11.49 8.01 -17.45
C GLU A 268 -10.65 9.15 -18.04
N GLU A 269 -10.06 9.99 -17.21
CA GLU A 269 -9.10 11.03 -17.62
C GLU A 269 -7.93 10.42 -18.42
N THR A 270 -7.39 9.29 -17.94
CA THR A 270 -6.30 8.58 -18.63
C THR A 270 -6.75 8.02 -19.98
N ARG A 271 -7.97 7.48 -20.08
CA ARG A 271 -8.55 7.02 -21.37
C ARG A 271 -8.68 8.15 -22.37
N GLN A 272 -9.22 9.28 -21.95
CA GLN A 272 -9.37 10.47 -22.80
C GLN A 272 -8.00 10.97 -23.26
N ARG A 273 -7.00 10.96 -22.39
CA ARG A 273 -5.65 11.38 -22.74
C ARG A 273 -4.99 10.46 -23.75
N VAL A 274 -5.17 9.15 -23.61
CA VAL A 274 -4.71 8.14 -24.60
C VAL A 274 -5.33 8.39 -25.98
N GLN A 275 -6.62 8.72 -26.05
CA GLN A 275 -7.29 9.06 -27.32
C GLN A 275 -6.74 10.36 -27.92
N GLN A 276 -6.57 11.42 -27.14
CA GLN A 276 -6.02 12.70 -27.59
C GLN A 276 -4.60 12.56 -28.19
N LEU A 277 -3.79 11.66 -27.60
CA LEU A 277 -2.44 11.35 -28.08
C LEU A 277 -2.40 10.39 -29.26
N GLY A 278 -3.56 9.88 -29.71
CA GLY A 278 -3.63 8.93 -30.83
C GLY A 278 -3.08 7.54 -30.48
N LEU A 279 -3.07 7.17 -29.20
CA LEU A 279 -2.48 5.93 -28.70
C LEU A 279 -3.48 4.76 -28.58
N GLY A 280 -4.70 4.91 -29.07
CA GLY A 280 -5.78 3.92 -28.90
C GLY A 280 -5.44 2.50 -29.38
N SER A 281 -4.61 2.37 -30.43
CA SER A 281 -4.16 1.06 -30.93
C SER A 281 -3.00 0.46 -30.11
N ALA A 282 -2.35 1.23 -29.25
CA ALA A 282 -1.15 0.87 -28.52
C ALA A 282 -1.37 0.69 -27.00
N VAL A 283 -2.50 1.18 -26.50
CA VAL A 283 -2.85 1.08 -25.07
C VAL A 283 -4.05 0.14 -24.90
N ARG A 284 -3.94 -0.81 -24.00
CA ARG A 284 -5.02 -1.72 -23.61
C ARG A 284 -5.46 -1.39 -22.20
N PHE A 285 -6.76 -1.20 -22.01
CA PHE A 285 -7.35 -1.07 -20.69
C PHE A 285 -8.06 -2.37 -20.35
N ALA A 286 -7.75 -2.94 -19.21
CA ALA A 286 -8.37 -4.16 -18.70
C ALA A 286 -8.84 -3.98 -17.25
N ASP A 287 -9.88 -4.70 -16.88
CA ASP A 287 -10.33 -4.76 -15.50
C ASP A 287 -9.37 -5.60 -14.65
N LEU A 288 -9.49 -5.44 -13.33
CA LEU A 288 -8.76 -6.30 -12.39
C LEU A 288 -9.17 -7.75 -12.61
N VAL A 289 -8.18 -8.61 -12.69
CA VAL A 289 -8.43 -10.06 -12.82
C VAL A 289 -8.67 -10.68 -11.45
N PRO A 290 -9.41 -11.81 -11.35
CA PRO A 290 -9.50 -12.60 -10.14
C PRO A 290 -8.12 -13.01 -9.62
N ALA A 291 -7.99 -13.24 -8.30
CA ALA A 291 -6.72 -13.52 -7.65
C ALA A 291 -5.99 -14.74 -8.24
N GLU A 292 -6.74 -15.75 -8.71
CA GLU A 292 -6.22 -16.96 -9.33
C GLU A 292 -5.52 -16.67 -10.67
N ARG A 293 -5.95 -15.62 -11.38
CA ARG A 293 -5.35 -15.18 -12.65
C ARG A 293 -4.27 -14.12 -12.50
N LEU A 294 -3.97 -13.70 -11.27
CA LEU A 294 -2.90 -12.72 -11.03
C LEU A 294 -1.53 -13.16 -11.60
N PRO A 295 -1.11 -14.44 -11.52
CA PRO A 295 0.11 -14.90 -12.17
C PRO A 295 0.11 -14.73 -13.70
N GLU A 296 -1.03 -14.86 -14.37
CA GLU A 296 -1.18 -14.60 -15.80
C GLU A 296 -1.10 -13.09 -16.07
N SER A 297 -1.85 -12.28 -15.32
CA SER A 297 -1.88 -10.82 -15.49
C SER A 297 -0.51 -10.19 -15.28
N MET A 298 0.22 -10.61 -14.25
CA MET A 298 1.59 -10.15 -14.03
C MET A 298 2.57 -10.69 -15.09
N GLY A 299 2.33 -11.92 -15.56
CA GLY A 299 3.18 -12.58 -16.55
C GLY A 299 3.14 -11.99 -17.97
N VAL A 300 2.19 -11.09 -18.28
CA VAL A 300 2.20 -10.38 -19.57
C VAL A 300 3.29 -9.32 -19.62
N ALA A 301 3.78 -8.82 -18.48
CA ALA A 301 4.71 -7.72 -18.40
C ALA A 301 6.14 -8.10 -18.78
N ASP A 302 6.75 -7.31 -19.65
CA ASP A 302 8.19 -7.24 -19.83
C ASP A 302 8.79 -6.18 -18.89
N LEU A 303 8.06 -5.06 -18.69
CA LEU A 303 8.44 -3.96 -17.80
C LEU A 303 7.20 -3.47 -17.02
N ALA A 304 7.24 -3.51 -15.70
CA ALA A 304 6.14 -3.00 -14.88
C ALA A 304 6.27 -1.49 -14.66
N VAL A 305 5.14 -0.81 -14.55
CA VAL A 305 5.09 0.64 -14.39
C VAL A 305 4.54 1.00 -13.01
N ALA A 306 5.22 1.92 -12.34
CA ALA A 306 4.74 2.61 -11.16
C ALA A 306 4.87 4.12 -11.35
N THR A 307 3.87 4.88 -10.89
CA THR A 307 3.89 6.34 -11.00
C THR A 307 3.58 6.98 -9.67
N LEU A 308 4.09 8.18 -9.45
CA LEU A 308 3.74 9.03 -8.33
C LEU A 308 3.70 10.48 -8.80
N ARG A 309 2.73 11.24 -8.33
CA ARG A 309 2.60 12.66 -8.63
C ARG A 309 3.49 13.47 -7.69
N GLU A 310 4.02 14.61 -8.18
CA GLU A 310 4.71 15.61 -7.37
C GLU A 310 3.86 16.03 -6.15
N GLY A 311 4.50 16.19 -4.99
CA GLY A 311 3.88 16.54 -3.74
C GLY A 311 3.36 15.34 -2.93
N PHE A 312 3.45 14.12 -3.46
CA PHE A 312 3.06 12.88 -2.75
C PHE A 312 4.25 12.08 -2.20
N GLU A 313 5.49 12.51 -2.47
CA GLU A 313 6.70 11.84 -2.01
C GLU A 313 6.77 11.74 -0.48
N GLY A 314 6.92 10.53 0.01
CA GLY A 314 6.92 10.20 1.43
C GLY A 314 5.57 10.36 2.13
N LEU A 315 4.51 10.80 1.42
CA LEU A 315 3.14 10.83 1.95
C LEU A 315 2.41 9.52 1.72
N ILE A 316 2.65 8.90 0.57
CA ILE A 316 2.19 7.57 0.18
C ILE A 316 3.33 6.82 -0.50
N VAL A 317 3.30 5.49 -0.47
CA VAL A 317 4.25 4.65 -1.20
C VAL A 317 3.48 3.73 -2.15
N PRO A 318 3.79 3.73 -3.47
CA PRO A 318 3.14 2.84 -4.42
C PRO A 318 3.27 1.36 -4.03
N SER A 319 2.20 0.78 -3.49
CA SER A 319 2.17 -0.57 -2.91
C SER A 319 2.36 -1.72 -3.91
N LYS A 320 2.28 -1.44 -5.22
CA LYS A 320 2.39 -2.45 -6.28
C LYS A 320 3.83 -2.93 -6.54
N VAL A 321 4.83 -2.10 -6.22
CA VAL A 321 6.24 -2.39 -6.56
C VAL A 321 6.76 -3.66 -5.89
N PRO A 322 6.56 -3.93 -4.59
CA PRO A 322 6.94 -5.21 -4.01
C PRO A 322 6.35 -6.42 -4.75
N GLY A 323 5.12 -6.28 -5.27
CA GLY A 323 4.47 -7.30 -6.08
C GLY A 323 5.16 -7.56 -7.42
N TYR A 324 5.73 -6.54 -8.05
CA TYR A 324 6.51 -6.66 -9.27
C TYR A 324 7.87 -7.32 -8.98
N LEU A 325 8.57 -6.85 -7.94
CA LEU A 325 9.86 -7.40 -7.54
C LEU A 325 9.77 -8.87 -7.16
N ALA A 326 8.77 -9.27 -6.38
CA ALA A 326 8.52 -10.66 -6.00
C ALA A 326 8.40 -11.60 -7.21
N ARG A 327 8.00 -11.06 -8.36
CA ARG A 327 7.77 -11.80 -9.60
C ARG A 327 8.91 -11.66 -10.62
N GLY A 328 10.01 -11.02 -10.22
CA GLY A 328 11.15 -10.76 -11.11
C GLY A 328 10.79 -9.90 -12.30
N ILE A 329 9.86 -8.95 -12.14
CA ILE A 329 9.46 -8.00 -13.17
C ILE A 329 10.20 -6.68 -12.89
N PRO A 330 11.05 -6.20 -13.81
CA PRO A 330 11.74 -4.92 -13.65
C PRO A 330 10.75 -3.76 -13.67
N VAL A 331 11.11 -2.64 -13.03
CA VAL A 331 10.19 -1.53 -12.78
C VAL A 331 10.64 -0.27 -13.51
N LEU A 332 9.72 0.37 -14.24
CA LEU A 332 9.82 1.76 -14.66
C LEU A 332 9.01 2.63 -13.69
N TYR A 333 9.70 3.40 -12.90
CA TYR A 333 9.08 4.38 -12.01
C TYR A 333 9.15 5.77 -12.64
N VAL A 334 8.02 6.46 -12.66
CA VAL A 334 7.91 7.86 -13.09
C VAL A 334 7.31 8.68 -11.94
N GLY A 335 8.10 9.55 -11.35
CA GLY A 335 7.65 10.31 -10.18
C GLY A 335 8.76 11.12 -9.50
N PRO A 336 8.42 11.87 -8.44
CA PRO A 336 9.40 12.55 -7.61
C PRO A 336 10.31 11.54 -6.89
N ARG A 337 11.41 12.02 -6.30
CA ARG A 337 12.27 11.16 -5.49
C ARG A 337 11.49 10.59 -4.30
N SER A 338 11.44 9.26 -4.19
CA SER A 338 10.56 8.55 -3.25
C SER A 338 11.20 7.26 -2.73
N ASP A 339 10.50 6.55 -1.87
CA ASP A 339 10.92 5.23 -1.38
C ASP A 339 11.11 4.21 -2.52
N ILE A 340 10.42 4.40 -3.65
CA ILE A 340 10.57 3.51 -4.82
C ILE A 340 11.91 3.75 -5.54
N ASP A 341 12.38 4.99 -5.64
CA ASP A 341 13.73 5.27 -6.17
C ASP A 341 14.79 4.51 -5.37
N HIS A 342 14.70 4.56 -4.04
CA HIS A 342 15.64 3.85 -3.17
C HIS A 342 15.66 2.34 -3.42
N LEU A 343 14.49 1.71 -3.66
CA LEU A 343 14.41 0.29 -3.99
C LEU A 343 15.06 0.01 -5.36
N ILE A 344 14.78 0.86 -6.36
CA ILE A 344 15.33 0.69 -7.72
C ILE A 344 16.85 0.88 -7.71
N GLU A 345 17.36 1.93 -7.06
CA GLU A 345 18.78 2.19 -6.93
C GLU A 345 19.51 1.06 -6.17
N ARG A 346 18.92 0.61 -5.05
CA ARG A 346 19.50 -0.41 -4.17
C ARG A 346 19.63 -1.78 -4.84
N TYR A 347 18.63 -2.18 -5.62
CA TYR A 347 18.57 -3.52 -6.22
C TYR A 347 18.92 -3.54 -7.71
N ASP A 348 19.20 -2.39 -8.33
CA ASP A 348 19.35 -2.24 -9.79
C ASP A 348 18.22 -2.95 -10.56
N CYS A 349 16.97 -2.74 -10.12
CA CYS A 349 15.81 -3.50 -10.58
C CYS A 349 14.94 -2.76 -11.60
N GLY A 350 15.46 -1.68 -12.22
CA GLY A 350 14.68 -0.94 -13.20
C GLY A 350 15.20 0.46 -13.50
N TYR A 351 14.27 1.38 -13.71
CA TYR A 351 14.52 2.77 -14.09
C TYR A 351 13.69 3.70 -13.21
N ALA A 352 14.31 4.80 -12.73
CA ALA A 352 13.64 5.82 -11.94
C ALA A 352 13.78 7.19 -12.61
N LEU A 353 12.67 7.70 -13.14
CA LEU A 353 12.60 8.94 -13.91
C LEU A 353 11.71 9.97 -13.21
N ARG A 354 11.91 11.25 -13.53
CA ARG A 354 11.15 12.36 -12.93
C ARG A 354 9.90 12.70 -13.75
N ASN A 355 8.91 13.24 -13.08
CA ASN A 355 7.76 13.82 -13.77
C ASN A 355 8.26 14.95 -14.69
N GLY A 356 7.74 15.00 -15.95
CA GLY A 356 8.19 15.89 -16.99
C GLY A 356 9.40 15.41 -17.81
N ASP A 357 10.13 14.40 -17.37
CA ASP A 357 11.29 13.83 -18.11
C ASP A 357 10.83 12.85 -19.20
N VAL A 358 10.15 13.37 -20.19
CA VAL A 358 9.66 12.60 -21.34
C VAL A 358 10.80 11.92 -22.11
N ALA A 359 11.94 12.61 -22.24
CA ALA A 359 13.11 12.08 -22.95
C ALA A 359 13.74 10.90 -22.21
N GLY A 360 13.89 11.01 -20.89
CA GLY A 360 14.38 9.92 -20.05
C GLY A 360 13.46 8.71 -20.06
N VAL A 361 12.12 8.91 -19.97
CA VAL A 361 11.14 7.82 -20.10
C VAL A 361 11.23 7.15 -21.46
N THR A 362 11.36 7.93 -22.54
CA THR A 362 11.55 7.40 -23.90
C THR A 362 12.81 6.53 -23.98
N ALA A 363 13.94 7.05 -23.51
CA ALA A 363 15.21 6.33 -23.51
C ALA A 363 15.15 5.03 -22.69
N ALA A 364 14.54 5.06 -21.51
CA ALA A 364 14.38 3.90 -20.65
C ALA A 364 13.53 2.80 -21.31
N ILE A 365 12.45 3.16 -21.98
CA ILE A 365 11.61 2.20 -22.71
C ILE A 365 12.39 1.58 -23.88
N LEU A 366 13.13 2.38 -24.63
CA LEU A 366 13.93 1.90 -25.76
C LEU A 366 15.09 1.01 -25.29
N ASP A 367 15.79 1.37 -24.22
CA ASP A 367 16.84 0.54 -23.61
C ASP A 367 16.26 -0.82 -23.15
N ALA A 368 15.11 -0.80 -22.50
CA ALA A 368 14.42 -2.01 -22.04
C ALA A 368 14.00 -2.93 -23.20
N CYS A 369 13.56 -2.34 -24.32
CA CYS A 369 13.19 -3.11 -25.53
C CYS A 369 14.41 -3.65 -26.26
N GLY A 370 15.50 -2.88 -26.30
CA GLY A 370 16.72 -3.17 -27.07
C GLY A 370 17.59 -4.23 -26.44
N ASP A 371 17.60 -4.33 -25.11
CA ASP A 371 18.45 -5.31 -24.37
C ASP A 371 17.59 -6.13 -23.38
N ARG A 372 16.94 -7.16 -23.92
CA ARG A 372 16.10 -8.06 -23.10
C ARG A 372 16.88 -8.85 -22.06
N GLU A 373 18.15 -9.18 -22.32
CA GLU A 373 18.97 -9.92 -21.39
C GLU A 373 19.29 -9.08 -20.16
N ARG A 374 19.70 -7.85 -20.36
CA ARG A 374 19.91 -6.87 -19.28
C ARG A 374 18.63 -6.58 -18.50
N LEU A 375 17.49 -6.45 -19.21
CA LEU A 375 16.20 -6.26 -18.55
C LEU A 375 15.83 -7.43 -17.65
N LEU A 376 16.02 -8.66 -18.11
CA LEU A 376 15.79 -9.86 -17.32
C LEU A 376 16.77 -9.96 -16.13
N ALA A 377 18.02 -9.51 -16.30
CA ALA A 377 18.99 -9.44 -15.20
C ALA A 377 18.51 -8.49 -14.10
N ARG A 378 17.99 -7.31 -14.45
CA ARG A 378 17.37 -6.37 -13.51
C ARG A 378 16.15 -6.97 -12.80
N GLY A 379 15.31 -7.71 -13.53
CA GLY A 379 14.19 -8.42 -12.92
C GLY A 379 14.66 -9.43 -11.87
N ARG A 380 15.69 -10.23 -12.18
CA ARG A 380 16.28 -11.19 -11.23
C ARG A 380 16.91 -10.49 -10.02
N ALA A 381 17.60 -9.38 -10.22
CA ALA A 381 18.19 -8.59 -9.14
C ALA A 381 17.11 -8.03 -8.20
N GLY A 382 16.02 -7.51 -8.74
CA GLY A 382 14.86 -7.08 -7.97
C GLY A 382 14.21 -8.22 -7.18
N GLN A 383 14.08 -9.40 -7.78
CA GLN A 383 13.54 -10.57 -7.10
C GLN A 383 14.45 -11.03 -5.94
N ALA A 384 15.76 -11.07 -6.16
CA ALA A 384 16.72 -11.40 -5.10
C ALA A 384 16.66 -10.39 -3.95
N GLY A 385 16.54 -9.09 -4.25
CA GLY A 385 16.33 -8.04 -3.25
C GLY A 385 15.03 -8.24 -2.46
N TYR A 386 13.92 -8.57 -3.15
CA TYR A 386 12.66 -8.88 -2.51
C TYR A 386 12.78 -10.07 -1.55
N GLU A 387 13.33 -11.18 -2.00
CA GLU A 387 13.49 -12.40 -1.20
C GLU A 387 14.38 -12.19 0.02
N SER A 388 15.43 -11.37 -0.11
CA SER A 388 16.37 -11.11 0.99
C SER A 388 15.82 -10.14 2.05
N GLU A 389 14.93 -9.18 1.69
CA GLU A 389 14.60 -8.08 2.59
C GLU A 389 13.10 -7.76 2.72
N LEU A 390 12.30 -8.02 1.67
CA LEU A 390 10.93 -7.53 1.57
C LEU A 390 9.87 -8.64 1.66
N ARG A 391 10.28 -9.91 1.67
CA ARG A 391 9.32 -11.02 1.72
C ARG A 391 8.46 -10.98 2.98
N ARG A 392 7.26 -11.50 2.86
CA ARG A 392 6.21 -11.47 3.89
C ARG A 392 6.67 -11.96 5.25
N GLU A 393 7.41 -13.06 5.30
CA GLU A 393 7.88 -13.66 6.56
C GLU A 393 8.82 -12.72 7.33
N LEU A 394 9.71 -12.02 6.62
CA LEU A 394 10.61 -11.03 7.22
C LEU A 394 9.83 -9.79 7.72
N GLY A 395 8.86 -9.32 6.93
CA GLY A 395 7.98 -8.23 7.33
C GLY A 395 7.22 -8.58 8.61
N LEU A 396 6.62 -9.77 8.68
CA LEU A 396 5.88 -10.25 9.85
C LEU A 396 6.76 -10.36 11.09
N ALA A 397 7.98 -10.91 10.97
CA ALA A 397 8.93 -10.97 12.07
C ALA A 397 9.36 -9.58 12.58
N ARG A 398 9.53 -8.60 11.66
CA ARG A 398 9.80 -7.21 12.04
C ARG A 398 8.62 -6.60 12.80
N TYR A 399 7.37 -6.85 12.39
CA TYR A 399 6.19 -6.39 13.15
C TYR A 399 6.13 -6.99 14.54
N GLU A 400 6.45 -8.28 14.70
CA GLU A 400 6.54 -8.91 16.03
C GLU A 400 7.60 -8.21 16.91
N THR A 401 8.78 -7.93 16.33
CA THR A 401 9.84 -7.19 17.03
C THR A 401 9.36 -5.80 17.47
N VAL A 402 8.71 -5.03 16.59
CA VAL A 402 8.17 -3.70 16.90
C VAL A 402 7.15 -3.73 18.03
N ILE A 403 6.27 -4.73 18.05
CA ILE A 403 5.27 -4.91 19.10
C ILE A 403 5.94 -5.35 20.40
N GLY A 404 6.94 -6.23 20.34
CA GLY A 404 7.76 -6.62 21.48
C GLY A 404 8.46 -5.43 22.15
N GLU A 405 9.14 -4.58 21.36
CA GLU A 405 9.79 -3.35 21.84
C GLU A 405 8.79 -2.39 22.52
N ALA A 406 7.58 -2.27 21.96
CA ALA A 406 6.54 -1.44 22.56
C ALA A 406 6.10 -1.99 23.92
N LEU A 407 5.98 -3.30 24.07
CA LEU A 407 5.58 -3.98 25.30
C LEU A 407 6.67 -3.95 26.38
N GLU A 408 7.94 -4.06 26.02
CA GLU A 408 9.07 -3.98 26.95
C GLU A 408 9.13 -2.64 27.68
N SER A 409 8.68 -1.56 27.04
CA SER A 409 8.61 -0.24 27.64
C SER A 409 7.70 -0.15 28.87
N LEU A 410 6.80 -1.11 29.07
CA LEU A 410 5.98 -1.23 30.29
C LEU A 410 6.76 -1.85 31.45
N ARG A 411 7.70 -2.77 31.16
CA ARG A 411 8.46 -3.50 32.16
C ARG A 411 9.53 -2.61 32.84
N GLY A 412 10.06 -1.63 32.09
CA GLY A 412 11.06 -0.68 32.62
C GLY A 412 10.50 0.46 33.48
N LYS A 413 9.16 0.55 33.65
CA LYS A 413 8.48 1.57 34.44
C LYS A 413 7.75 1.01 35.68
N ALA A 414 7.80 -0.30 35.89
CA ALA A 414 7.31 -0.99 37.08
C ALA A 414 8.47 -1.31 38.03
#